data_d18ba6e8e412b68d01a8369e5b97fd6b
#
_entry.id   d18ba6e8e412b68d01a8369e5b97fd6b
#
_cell.length_a   1.000
_cell.length_b   1.000
_cell.length_c   1.000
_cell.angle_alpha   90.00
_cell.angle_beta   90.00
_cell.angle_gamma   90.00
#
_symmetry.space_group_name_H-M   'P 1'
#
loop_
_entity.id
_entity.type
_entity.pdbx_description
1 polymer ?
#
loop_
_entity_poly.entity_id
_entity_poly.type
_entity_poly.pdbx_seq_one_letter_code
_entity_poly.pdbx_strand_id
1 'polypeptide(L)'
;MIFSVRKAEYGDIKEMSNILNGIINEGGLTLQNSTTTPVDFKRNYFTNPFTLCNHVATQGTKIIGFQFLEWSDPNWSGIDKLPSDWGLIATYVSKNVRGLGVGKQLFEATRLASNDKGMCSISATMHSTNKGAIGYDESLGFCEYFTFENEYKQTCISKRFDLRM
;
A
#
# COMPACT_ATOMS: atom_id res chain seq x y z
N MET A 1 -16.56 -15.37 -3.32
CA MET A 1 -15.23 -15.88 -2.90
C MET A 1 -15.11 -15.69 -1.39
N ILE A 2 -14.67 -16.72 -0.68
CA ILE A 2 -14.45 -16.67 0.77
C ILE A 2 -12.95 -16.45 1.02
N PHE A 3 -12.59 -15.39 1.73
CA PHE A 3 -11.23 -15.09 2.15
C PHE A 3 -11.25 -14.39 3.51
N SER A 4 -10.12 -14.32 4.19
CA SER A 4 -9.98 -13.64 5.47
C SER A 4 -8.78 -12.68 5.44
N VAL A 5 -8.80 -11.70 6.34
CA VAL A 5 -7.71 -10.74 6.52
C VAL A 5 -7.13 -10.93 7.93
N ARG A 6 -5.82 -10.95 8.01
CA ARG A 6 -5.08 -11.04 9.28
C ARG A 6 -3.80 -10.20 9.23
N LYS A 7 -3.21 -9.97 10.39
CA LYS A 7 -1.88 -9.40 10.47
C LYS A 7 -0.86 -10.30 9.77
N ALA A 8 0.05 -9.71 9.04
CA ALA A 8 1.14 -10.43 8.38
C ALA A 8 2.19 -10.92 9.37
N GLU A 9 2.79 -12.05 9.09
CA GLU A 9 3.86 -12.67 9.85
C GLU A 9 5.13 -12.83 9.00
N TYR A 10 6.27 -13.09 9.62
CA TYR A 10 7.53 -13.28 8.87
C TYR A 10 7.46 -14.46 7.88
N GLY A 11 6.67 -15.47 8.18
CA GLY A 11 6.43 -16.60 7.26
C GLY A 11 5.74 -16.22 5.95
N ASP A 12 5.05 -15.08 5.90
CA ASP A 12 4.32 -14.60 4.73
C ASP A 12 5.22 -13.87 3.71
N ILE A 13 6.42 -13.46 4.13
CA ILE A 13 7.32 -12.57 3.35
C ILE A 13 7.56 -13.11 1.95
N LYS A 14 7.80 -14.40 1.80
CA LYS A 14 8.08 -15.02 0.51
C LYS A 14 6.91 -14.88 -0.46
N GLU A 15 5.69 -15.16 -0.01
CA GLU A 15 4.49 -15.01 -0.85
C GLU A 15 4.17 -13.53 -1.13
N MET A 16 4.29 -12.67 -0.13
CA MET A 16 4.07 -11.23 -0.30
C MET A 16 5.05 -10.64 -1.32
N SER A 17 6.34 -10.99 -1.24
CA SER A 17 7.34 -10.52 -2.21
C SER A 17 7.07 -11.06 -3.62
N ASN A 18 6.59 -12.28 -3.76
CA ASN A 18 6.19 -12.85 -5.05
C ASN A 18 5.00 -12.11 -5.66
N ILE A 19 4.00 -11.74 -4.87
CA ILE A 19 2.86 -10.92 -5.33
C ILE A 19 3.35 -9.56 -5.83
N LEU A 20 4.18 -8.88 -5.05
CA LEU A 20 4.75 -7.59 -5.44
C LEU A 20 5.55 -7.70 -6.74
N ASN A 21 6.42 -8.67 -6.86
CA ASN A 21 7.23 -8.90 -8.06
C ASN A 21 6.35 -9.20 -9.29
N GLY A 22 5.28 -9.95 -9.12
CA GLY A 22 4.29 -10.18 -10.18
C GLY A 22 3.66 -8.87 -10.67
N ILE A 23 3.31 -7.98 -9.76
CA ILE A 23 2.72 -6.66 -10.08
C ILE A 23 3.74 -5.74 -10.74
N ILE A 24 5.00 -5.73 -10.28
CA ILE A 24 6.10 -4.99 -10.91
C ILE A 24 6.29 -5.46 -12.36
N ASN A 25 6.29 -6.76 -12.58
CA ASN A 25 6.47 -7.36 -13.91
C ASN A 25 5.27 -7.11 -14.86
N GLU A 26 4.07 -6.87 -14.33
CA GLU A 26 2.93 -6.43 -15.16
C GLU A 26 3.17 -5.03 -15.77
N GLY A 27 3.92 -4.17 -15.09
CA GLY A 27 4.24 -2.79 -15.51
C GLY A 27 3.11 -1.79 -15.26
N GLY A 28 3.48 -0.57 -14.86
CA GLY A 28 2.57 0.56 -14.69
C GLY A 28 1.59 0.51 -13.50
N LEU A 29 1.67 -0.52 -12.66
CA LEU A 29 0.77 -0.74 -11.53
C LEU A 29 1.38 -0.38 -10.16
N THR A 30 2.65 -0.06 -10.13
CA THR A 30 3.37 0.38 -8.93
C THR A 30 4.46 1.37 -9.32
N LEU A 31 4.87 2.23 -8.39
CA LEU A 31 6.00 3.15 -8.56
C LEU A 31 7.35 2.44 -8.49
N GLN A 32 7.38 1.20 -8.04
CA GLN A 32 8.60 0.40 -8.00
C GLN A 32 8.98 -0.11 -9.40
N ASN A 33 10.23 0.07 -9.76
CA ASN A 33 10.75 -0.28 -11.10
C ASN A 33 11.58 -1.56 -11.13
N SER A 34 11.95 -2.11 -9.97
CA SER A 34 12.76 -3.33 -9.86
C SER A 34 12.17 -4.29 -8.85
N THR A 35 12.28 -5.58 -9.16
CA THR A 35 11.85 -6.65 -8.28
C THR A 35 12.63 -6.66 -6.97
N THR A 36 12.03 -7.21 -5.92
CA THR A 36 12.60 -7.28 -4.58
C THR A 36 12.93 -8.73 -4.20
N THR A 37 13.97 -8.91 -3.41
CA THR A 37 14.25 -10.19 -2.74
C THR A 37 13.43 -10.30 -1.45
N PRO A 38 13.18 -11.51 -0.90
CA PRO A 38 12.55 -11.64 0.42
C PRO A 38 13.30 -10.92 1.54
N VAL A 39 14.64 -10.86 1.45
CA VAL A 39 15.48 -10.14 2.43
C VAL A 39 15.24 -8.63 2.37
N ASP A 40 15.24 -8.06 1.17
CA ASP A 40 14.98 -6.63 0.97
C ASP A 40 13.53 -6.28 1.32
N PHE A 41 12.58 -7.15 0.96
CA PHE A 41 11.18 -7.01 1.33
C PHE A 41 11.00 -6.95 2.85
N LYS A 42 11.64 -7.87 3.59
CA LYS A 42 11.65 -7.86 5.05
C LYS A 42 12.17 -6.54 5.60
N ARG A 43 13.33 -6.09 5.10
CA ARG A 43 13.94 -4.83 5.52
C ARG A 43 13.02 -3.63 5.27
N ASN A 44 12.39 -3.58 4.12
CA ASN A 44 11.59 -2.42 3.71
C ASN A 44 10.21 -2.36 4.37
N TYR A 45 9.59 -3.51 4.66
CA TYR A 45 8.19 -3.56 5.09
C TYR A 45 7.94 -4.16 6.47
N PHE A 46 8.88 -4.90 7.04
CA PHE A 46 8.72 -5.51 8.36
C PHE A 46 9.64 -4.93 9.42
N THR A 47 10.89 -4.68 9.08
CA THR A 47 11.90 -4.14 10.02
C THR A 47 12.20 -2.66 9.80
N ASN A 48 11.51 -2.01 8.89
CA ASN A 48 11.54 -0.57 8.72
C ASN A 48 11.00 0.12 9.99
N PRO A 49 11.74 1.07 10.59
CA PRO A 49 11.33 1.73 11.83
C PRO A 49 10.01 2.51 11.72
N PHE A 50 9.59 2.87 10.50
CA PHE A 50 8.34 3.59 10.27
C PHE A 50 7.13 2.67 10.04
N THR A 51 7.31 1.36 9.92
CA THR A 51 6.22 0.41 9.74
C THR A 51 5.24 0.47 10.91
N LEU A 52 3.97 0.75 10.63
CA LEU A 52 2.90 0.70 11.61
C LEU A 52 2.22 -0.68 11.60
N CYS A 53 1.80 -1.14 10.44
CA CYS A 53 1.16 -2.46 10.31
C CYS A 53 1.25 -3.02 8.89
N ASN A 54 1.22 -4.35 8.83
CA ASN A 54 1.07 -5.13 7.61
C ASN A 54 -0.09 -6.11 7.76
N HIS A 55 -0.96 -6.18 6.76
CA HIS A 55 -2.06 -7.13 6.69
C HIS A 55 -1.98 -7.97 5.42
N VAL A 56 -2.36 -9.23 5.52
CA VAL A 56 -2.52 -10.15 4.39
C VAL A 56 -3.97 -10.61 4.27
N ALA A 57 -4.43 -10.76 3.02
CA ALA A 57 -5.66 -11.45 2.70
C ALA A 57 -5.33 -12.87 2.26
N THR A 58 -6.02 -13.87 2.82
CA THR A 58 -5.76 -15.29 2.56
C THR A 58 -7.00 -16.01 2.08
N GLN A 59 -6.84 -16.86 1.08
CA GLN A 59 -7.84 -17.83 0.64
C GLN A 59 -7.30 -19.22 0.95
N GLY A 60 -7.86 -19.85 1.98
CA GLY A 60 -7.23 -21.04 2.58
C GLY A 60 -5.83 -20.67 3.12
N THR A 61 -4.81 -21.39 2.68
CA THR A 61 -3.41 -21.15 3.06
C THR A 61 -2.69 -20.15 2.15
N LYS A 62 -3.29 -19.80 1.01
CA LYS A 62 -2.66 -18.96 -0.01
C LYS A 62 -2.88 -17.47 0.26
N ILE A 63 -1.84 -16.67 0.23
CA ILE A 63 -1.94 -15.20 0.25
C ILE A 63 -2.40 -14.72 -1.13
N ILE A 64 -3.42 -13.89 -1.16
CA ILE A 64 -4.02 -13.33 -2.38
C ILE A 64 -3.88 -11.80 -2.49
N GLY A 65 -3.39 -11.17 -1.46
CA GLY A 65 -3.11 -9.74 -1.42
C GLY A 65 -2.56 -9.31 -0.07
N PHE A 66 -1.98 -8.13 -0.04
CA PHE A 66 -1.47 -7.53 1.19
C PHE A 66 -1.50 -6.01 1.14
N GLN A 67 -1.42 -5.41 2.31
CA GLN A 67 -1.37 -3.96 2.47
C GLN A 67 -0.41 -3.63 3.60
N PHE A 68 0.38 -2.58 3.42
CA PHE A 68 1.18 -2.01 4.50
C PHE A 68 0.83 -0.54 4.73
N LEU A 69 1.02 -0.12 5.97
CA LEU A 69 0.93 1.28 6.40
C LEU A 69 2.17 1.61 7.21
N GLU A 70 2.82 2.71 6.85
CA GLU A 70 3.96 3.24 7.57
C GLU A 70 3.78 4.73 7.87
N TRP A 71 4.45 5.21 8.90
CA TRP A 71 4.58 6.64 9.17
C TRP A 71 5.41 7.33 8.08
N SER A 72 5.16 8.59 7.85
CA SER A 72 6.02 9.40 6.99
C SER A 72 7.46 9.40 7.52
N ASP A 73 8.43 9.25 6.61
CA ASP A 73 9.84 9.38 6.96
C ASP A 73 10.20 10.86 7.14
N PRO A 74 10.60 11.31 8.34
CA PRO A 74 10.96 12.71 8.58
C PRO A 74 12.20 13.15 7.79
N ASN A 75 13.02 12.20 7.36
CA ASN A 75 14.24 12.45 6.59
C ASN A 75 13.99 12.45 5.07
N TRP A 76 12.80 12.06 4.62
CA TRP A 76 12.47 12.13 3.20
C TRP A 76 12.47 13.58 2.73
N SER A 77 13.20 13.87 1.64
CA SER A 77 13.36 15.21 1.07
C SER A 77 12.74 15.36 -0.34
N GLY A 78 12.04 14.34 -0.80
CA GLY A 78 11.36 14.37 -2.10
C GLY A 78 10.21 15.39 -2.15
N ILE A 79 9.77 15.70 -3.39
CA ILE A 79 8.67 16.64 -3.64
C ILE A 79 7.34 16.21 -2.99
N ASP A 80 7.19 14.91 -2.78
CA ASP A 80 6.02 14.25 -2.18
C ASP A 80 6.17 14.02 -0.66
N LYS A 81 7.03 14.80 0.01
CA LYS A 81 7.20 14.74 1.46
C LYS A 81 5.87 14.95 2.19
N LEU A 82 5.57 14.03 3.10
CA LEU A 82 4.36 14.07 3.91
C LEU A 82 4.57 14.79 5.25
N PRO A 83 3.50 15.36 5.83
CA PRO A 83 3.51 15.79 7.24
C PRO A 83 3.88 14.64 8.17
N SER A 84 4.46 14.95 9.33
CA SER A 84 4.95 13.94 10.29
C SER A 84 3.86 13.09 10.94
N ASP A 85 2.63 13.58 10.96
CA ASP A 85 1.44 12.91 11.50
C ASP A 85 0.61 12.17 10.42
N TRP A 86 1.16 12.02 9.23
CA TRP A 86 0.55 11.25 8.14
C TRP A 86 1.22 9.88 7.97
N GLY A 87 0.48 8.97 7.37
CA GLY A 87 0.98 7.66 6.94
C GLY A 87 1.01 7.52 5.43
N LEU A 88 1.81 6.56 4.98
CA LEU A 88 1.89 6.11 3.59
C LEU A 88 1.38 4.67 3.50
N ILE A 89 0.43 4.44 2.59
CA ILE A 89 -0.17 3.12 2.36
C ILE A 89 0.16 2.60 0.97
N ALA A 90 0.33 1.29 0.85
CA ALA A 90 0.30 0.62 -0.44
C ALA A 90 -0.44 -0.72 -0.36
N THR A 91 -1.21 -1.00 -1.39
CA THR A 91 -2.10 -2.16 -1.50
C THR A 91 -1.73 -2.96 -2.74
N TYR A 92 -1.50 -4.24 -2.56
CA TYR A 92 -1.13 -5.16 -3.62
C TYR A 92 -2.05 -6.38 -3.62
N VAL A 93 -2.75 -6.60 -4.72
CA VAL A 93 -3.72 -7.69 -4.87
C VAL A 93 -3.38 -8.50 -6.12
N SER A 94 -3.35 -9.82 -5.95
CA SER A 94 -3.09 -10.76 -7.05
C SER A 94 -4.08 -10.55 -8.19
N LYS A 95 -3.60 -10.63 -9.43
CA LYS A 95 -4.35 -10.29 -10.65
C LYS A 95 -5.74 -10.95 -10.71
N ASN A 96 -5.79 -12.25 -10.39
CA ASN A 96 -7.00 -13.06 -10.57
C ASN A 96 -8.11 -12.77 -9.55
N VAL A 97 -7.85 -11.96 -8.52
CA VAL A 97 -8.80 -11.65 -7.43
C VAL A 97 -9.03 -10.14 -7.28
N ARG A 98 -8.55 -9.34 -8.21
CA ARG A 98 -8.85 -7.90 -8.26
C ARG A 98 -10.34 -7.68 -8.53
N GLY A 99 -10.90 -6.62 -7.96
CA GLY A 99 -12.31 -6.29 -8.09
C GLY A 99 -13.27 -7.15 -7.22
N LEU A 100 -12.74 -8.10 -6.43
CA LEU A 100 -13.54 -8.98 -5.56
C LEU A 100 -13.59 -8.54 -4.10
N GLY A 101 -13.24 -7.29 -3.81
CA GLY A 101 -13.34 -6.70 -2.46
C GLY A 101 -12.15 -6.95 -1.55
N VAL A 102 -11.09 -7.62 -2.02
CA VAL A 102 -9.89 -7.94 -1.22
C VAL A 102 -9.23 -6.66 -0.67
N GLY A 103 -8.99 -5.68 -1.53
CA GLY A 103 -8.37 -4.40 -1.14
C GLY A 103 -9.22 -3.65 -0.11
N LYS A 104 -10.54 -3.67 -0.25
CA LYS A 104 -11.46 -3.01 0.70
C LYS A 104 -11.34 -3.62 2.10
N GLN A 105 -11.33 -4.94 2.21
CA GLN A 105 -11.19 -5.60 3.54
C GLN A 105 -9.80 -5.41 4.14
N LEU A 106 -8.73 -5.39 3.31
CA LEU A 106 -7.39 -5.02 3.76
C LEU A 106 -7.38 -3.60 4.34
N PHE A 107 -8.01 -2.64 3.64
CA PHE A 107 -8.07 -1.26 4.11
C PHE A 107 -8.84 -1.12 5.42
N GLU A 108 -9.95 -1.82 5.61
CA GLU A 108 -10.69 -1.79 6.88
C GLU A 108 -9.83 -2.29 8.05
N ALA A 109 -9.07 -3.36 7.87
CA ALA A 109 -8.16 -3.86 8.90
C ALA A 109 -7.04 -2.85 9.21
N THR A 110 -6.46 -2.23 8.18
CA THR A 110 -5.42 -1.21 8.32
C THR A 110 -5.95 0.05 9.00
N ARG A 111 -7.12 0.52 8.60
CA ARG A 111 -7.78 1.69 9.21
C ARG A 111 -8.07 1.46 10.69
N LEU A 112 -8.55 0.27 11.07
CA LEU A 112 -8.75 -0.09 12.48
C LEU A 112 -7.43 -0.13 13.26
N ALA A 113 -6.37 -0.66 12.66
CA ALA A 113 -5.04 -0.70 13.28
C ALA A 113 -4.40 0.68 13.45
N SER A 114 -4.79 1.66 12.63
CA SER A 114 -4.30 3.06 12.72
C SER A 114 -5.08 3.91 13.71
N ASN A 115 -6.26 3.43 14.17
CA ASN A 115 -7.05 4.15 15.18
C ASN A 115 -6.22 4.37 16.46
N ASP A 116 -6.39 5.52 17.09
CA ASP A 116 -5.76 5.90 18.36
C ASP A 116 -4.21 5.94 18.33
N LYS A 117 -3.60 5.87 17.13
CA LYS A 117 -2.14 5.99 16.98
C LYS A 117 -1.65 7.43 16.78
N GLY A 118 -2.57 8.39 16.67
CA GLY A 118 -2.22 9.80 16.44
C GLY A 118 -2.02 10.16 14.97
N MET A 119 -2.19 9.21 14.05
CA MET A 119 -2.14 9.49 12.61
C MET A 119 -3.37 10.31 12.19
N CYS A 120 -3.13 11.40 11.47
CA CYS A 120 -4.21 12.29 11.00
C CYS A 120 -4.75 11.88 9.64
N SER A 121 -3.87 11.54 8.71
CA SER A 121 -4.25 11.19 7.35
C SER A 121 -3.37 10.09 6.78
N ILE A 122 -3.90 9.35 5.83
CA ILE A 122 -3.19 8.32 5.07
C ILE A 122 -3.07 8.80 3.63
N SER A 123 -1.84 8.79 3.09
CA SER A 123 -1.56 9.10 1.70
C SER A 123 -1.31 7.83 0.88
N ALA A 124 -1.91 7.78 -0.30
CA ALA A 124 -1.64 6.79 -1.34
C ALA A 124 -1.16 7.50 -2.61
N THR A 125 -0.07 7.03 -3.19
CA THR A 125 0.51 7.62 -4.41
C THR A 125 0.59 6.57 -5.51
N MET A 126 0.19 6.95 -6.72
CA MET A 126 0.11 6.06 -7.88
C MET A 126 0.45 6.80 -9.18
N HIS A 127 0.75 6.05 -10.23
CA HIS A 127 0.81 6.61 -11.58
C HIS A 127 -0.56 7.15 -12.01
N SER A 128 -0.58 8.29 -12.69
CA SER A 128 -1.82 8.90 -13.22
C SER A 128 -2.53 8.02 -14.25
N THR A 129 -1.82 7.07 -14.83
CA THR A 129 -2.34 6.08 -15.78
C THR A 129 -2.93 4.84 -15.12
N ASN A 130 -2.69 4.62 -13.81
CA ASN A 130 -3.21 3.47 -13.08
C ASN A 130 -4.67 3.69 -12.66
N LYS A 131 -5.58 3.55 -13.62
CA LYS A 131 -7.02 3.78 -13.40
C LYS A 131 -7.63 2.84 -12.37
N GLY A 132 -7.10 1.62 -12.25
CA GLY A 132 -7.54 0.65 -11.24
C GLY A 132 -7.25 1.11 -9.81
N ALA A 133 -6.04 1.60 -9.55
CA ALA A 133 -5.67 2.15 -8.24
C ALA A 133 -6.45 3.43 -7.92
N ILE A 134 -6.58 4.33 -8.91
CA ILE A 134 -7.35 5.57 -8.76
C ILE A 134 -8.79 5.27 -8.33
N GLY A 135 -9.50 4.41 -9.07
CA GLY A 135 -10.88 4.05 -8.76
C GLY A 135 -11.01 3.29 -7.43
N TYR A 136 -10.05 2.45 -7.10
CA TYR A 136 -10.00 1.77 -5.80
C TYR A 136 -9.93 2.77 -4.65
N ASP A 137 -8.98 3.69 -4.67
CA ASP A 137 -8.82 4.69 -3.61
C ASP A 137 -10.05 5.62 -3.52
N GLU A 138 -10.61 6.04 -4.65
CA GLU A 138 -11.85 6.84 -4.68
C GLU A 138 -13.02 6.08 -4.04
N SER A 139 -13.14 4.79 -4.29
CA SER A 139 -14.19 3.95 -3.70
C SER A 139 -14.10 3.84 -2.18
N LEU A 140 -12.91 4.04 -1.63
CA LEU A 140 -12.66 4.06 -0.17
C LEU A 140 -12.86 5.44 0.46
N GLY A 141 -12.97 6.50 -0.35
CA GLY A 141 -13.13 7.87 0.12
C GLY A 141 -11.83 8.69 0.11
N PHE A 142 -10.77 8.21 -0.51
CA PHE A 142 -9.57 9.00 -0.74
C PHE A 142 -9.85 10.13 -1.74
N CYS A 143 -9.34 11.31 -1.45
CA CYS A 143 -9.43 12.50 -2.32
C CYS A 143 -8.04 12.91 -2.82
N GLU A 144 -7.96 13.28 -4.10
CA GLU A 144 -6.73 13.81 -4.67
C GLU A 144 -6.35 15.12 -4.00
N TYR A 145 -5.06 15.30 -3.70
CA TYR A 145 -4.54 16.52 -3.10
C TYR A 145 -3.24 17.02 -3.73
N PHE A 146 -2.53 16.15 -4.47
CA PHE A 146 -1.24 16.52 -5.06
C PHE A 146 -0.97 15.74 -6.34
N THR A 147 -0.42 16.40 -7.33
CA THR A 147 0.06 15.81 -8.60
C THR A 147 1.47 16.30 -8.87
N PHE A 148 2.36 15.39 -9.23
CA PHE A 148 3.77 15.71 -9.48
C PHE A 148 4.38 14.79 -10.53
N GLU A 149 5.54 15.17 -11.04
CA GLU A 149 6.36 14.32 -11.91
C GLU A 149 7.50 13.71 -11.09
N ASN A 150 7.66 12.38 -11.17
CA ASN A 150 8.74 11.69 -10.48
C ASN A 150 10.07 11.81 -11.23
N GLU A 151 11.15 11.26 -10.68
CA GLU A 151 12.49 11.27 -11.28
C GLU A 151 12.57 10.60 -12.67
N TYR A 152 11.61 9.71 -13.00
CA TYR A 152 11.50 9.02 -14.28
C TYR A 152 10.58 9.75 -15.27
N LYS A 153 10.24 11.01 -15.02
CA LYS A 153 9.33 11.82 -15.86
C LYS A 153 7.92 11.24 -16.01
N GLN A 154 7.46 10.52 -14.99
CA GLN A 154 6.12 9.95 -14.94
C GLN A 154 5.23 10.80 -14.04
N THR A 155 4.02 11.08 -14.49
CA THR A 155 3.04 11.83 -13.69
C THR A 155 2.46 10.92 -12.61
N CYS A 156 2.57 11.35 -11.36
CA CYS A 156 2.04 10.70 -10.18
C CYS A 156 0.94 11.53 -9.54
N ILE A 157 -0.05 10.83 -8.97
CA ILE A 157 -1.15 11.43 -8.23
C ILE A 157 -1.09 10.90 -6.80
N SER A 158 -1.19 11.80 -5.83
CA SER A 158 -1.34 11.47 -4.42
C SER A 158 -2.76 11.78 -3.94
N LYS A 159 -3.36 10.79 -3.29
CA LYS A 159 -4.68 10.87 -2.66
C LYS A 159 -4.56 10.68 -1.17
N ARG A 160 -5.46 11.30 -0.40
CA ARG A 160 -5.47 11.16 1.05
C ARG A 160 -6.82 10.70 1.56
N PHE A 161 -6.76 9.96 2.66
CA PHE A 161 -7.90 9.61 3.50
C PHE A 161 -7.69 10.23 4.89
N ASP A 162 -8.63 11.04 5.35
CA ASP A 162 -8.55 11.70 6.65
C ASP A 162 -9.13 10.78 7.73
N LEU A 163 -8.31 10.41 8.72
CA LEU A 163 -8.69 9.53 9.83
C LEU A 163 -9.42 10.28 10.93
N ARG A 164 -9.18 11.59 11.03
CA ARG A 164 -9.83 12.48 11.99
C ARG A 164 -10.70 13.47 11.22
N MET A 165 -11.97 13.31 11.40
CA MET A 165 -12.95 14.33 11.01
C MET A 165 -13.36 15.17 12.21
#